data_8996bdccb11b8d642b01d85e3f926c89
#
_entry.id   8996bdccb11b8d642b01d85e3f926c89
#
_cell.length_a   1.000
_cell.length_b   1.000
_cell.length_c   1.000
_cell.angle_alpha   90.00
_cell.angle_beta   90.00
_cell.angle_gamma   90.00
#
_symmetry.space_group_name_H-M   'P 1'
#
loop_
_entity.id
_entity.type
_entity.pdbx_description
1 polymer ?
#
loop_
_entity_poly.entity_id
_entity_poly.type
_entity_poly.pdbx_seq_one_letter_code
_entity_poly.pdbx_strand_id
1 'polypeptide(L)'
;MLLTIWRHGEAEDGVNDRLRQLTGRGRDDVSFGCSQFHAACHVRGIPQPQRILHSPWVRTVQTAEIIAAAFSPCTVAAEQALHPGSEVAAVDAAIGAHGTQEHIVLVSHQPLVSAIVDHYLGGVGSVPFLT
;
A
#
# COMPACT_ATOMS: atom_id res chain seq x y z
N MET A 1 9.81 11.69 7.13
CA MET A 1 8.67 10.95 6.58
C MET A 1 9.00 9.47 6.46
N LEU A 2 8.09 8.60 6.86
CA LEU A 2 8.23 7.15 6.74
C LEU A 2 7.24 6.65 5.69
N LEU A 3 7.71 5.79 4.78
CA LEU A 3 6.87 5.19 3.74
C LEU A 3 6.80 3.69 3.94
N THR A 4 5.59 3.14 3.93
CA THR A 4 5.35 1.71 3.87
C THR A 4 4.72 1.40 2.51
N ILE A 5 5.31 0.49 1.78
CA ILE A 5 4.83 0.10 0.45
C ILE A 5 4.10 -1.23 0.60
N TRP A 6 2.84 -1.25 0.19
CA TRP A 6 1.96 -2.41 0.37
C TRP A 6 1.40 -2.86 -0.97
N ARG A 7 1.57 -4.12 -1.29
CA ARG A 7 0.94 -4.73 -2.46
C ARG A 7 -0.46 -5.18 -2.07
N HIS A 8 -1.44 -4.97 -2.97
CA HIS A 8 -2.81 -5.44 -2.71
C HIS A 8 -2.84 -6.95 -2.46
N GLY A 9 -3.87 -7.41 -1.74
CA GLY A 9 -4.09 -8.83 -1.47
C GLY A 9 -4.49 -9.62 -2.72
N GLU A 10 -4.55 -10.96 -2.58
CA GLU A 10 -4.98 -11.83 -3.67
C GLU A 10 -6.35 -11.42 -4.20
N ALA A 11 -6.48 -11.29 -5.52
CA ALA A 11 -7.71 -10.89 -6.18
C ALA A 11 -8.24 -12.02 -7.05
N GLU A 12 -9.57 -12.08 -7.19
CA GLU A 12 -10.23 -13.03 -8.09
C GLU A 12 -9.91 -12.70 -9.55
N ASP A 13 -10.11 -13.68 -10.44
CA ASP A 13 -10.05 -13.45 -11.87
C ASP A 13 -11.29 -12.68 -12.31
N GLY A 14 -11.19 -11.99 -13.43
CA GLY A 14 -12.33 -11.25 -13.97
C GLY A 14 -12.02 -10.67 -15.33
N VAL A 15 -13.07 -10.41 -16.10
CA VAL A 15 -12.95 -9.88 -17.45
C VAL A 15 -12.48 -8.42 -17.42
N ASN A 16 -12.97 -7.65 -16.45
CA ASN A 16 -12.55 -6.27 -16.27
C ASN A 16 -11.55 -6.20 -15.11
N ASP A 17 -10.27 -6.03 -15.44
CA ASP A 17 -9.19 -6.02 -14.47
C ASP A 17 -9.41 -5.00 -13.34
N ARG A 18 -9.92 -3.83 -13.69
CA ARG A 18 -10.13 -2.74 -12.72
C ARG A 18 -11.14 -3.11 -11.63
N LEU A 19 -12.09 -3.97 -11.93
CA LEU A 19 -13.19 -4.34 -11.03
C LEU A 19 -12.95 -5.63 -10.26
N ARG A 20 -11.81 -6.28 -10.45
CA ARG A 20 -11.50 -7.53 -9.74
C ARG A 20 -11.42 -7.28 -8.24
N GLN A 21 -12.15 -8.07 -7.47
CA GLN A 21 -12.21 -7.93 -6.02
C GLN A 21 -11.22 -8.87 -5.32
N LEU A 22 -10.88 -8.57 -4.09
CA LEU A 22 -10.11 -9.48 -3.27
C LEU A 22 -10.88 -10.77 -3.05
N THR A 23 -10.15 -11.90 -3.04
CA THR A 23 -10.71 -13.17 -2.58
C THR A 23 -10.86 -13.15 -1.05
N GLY A 24 -11.62 -14.13 -0.50
CA GLY A 24 -11.68 -14.30 0.95
C GLY A 24 -10.30 -14.51 1.54
N ARG A 25 -9.46 -15.31 0.88
CA ARG A 25 -8.08 -15.54 1.28
C ARG A 25 -7.27 -14.26 1.22
N GLY A 26 -7.45 -13.47 0.16
CA GLY A 26 -6.78 -12.18 0.04
C GLY A 26 -7.12 -11.23 1.18
N ARG A 27 -8.39 -11.18 1.57
CA ARG A 27 -8.82 -10.37 2.72
C ARG A 27 -8.19 -10.84 4.02
N ASP A 28 -8.17 -12.15 4.25
CA ASP A 28 -7.57 -12.74 5.45
C ASP A 28 -6.08 -12.48 5.50
N ASP A 29 -5.37 -12.61 4.39
CA ASP A 29 -3.94 -12.36 4.30
C ASP A 29 -3.61 -10.89 4.59
N VAL A 30 -4.41 -9.96 4.11
CA VAL A 30 -4.22 -8.53 4.40
C VAL A 30 -4.45 -8.27 5.90
N SER A 31 -5.50 -8.82 6.47
CA SER A 31 -5.78 -8.67 7.90
C SER A 31 -4.65 -9.22 8.76
N PHE A 32 -4.12 -10.38 8.39
CA PHE A 32 -2.97 -10.98 9.09
C PHE A 32 -1.72 -10.09 8.96
N GLY A 33 -1.48 -9.56 7.75
CA GLY A 33 -0.38 -8.62 7.52
C GLY A 33 -0.50 -7.35 8.36
N CYS A 34 -1.72 -6.85 8.54
CA CYS A 34 -1.96 -5.70 9.41
C CYS A 34 -1.59 -5.98 10.85
N SER A 35 -1.93 -7.16 11.36
CA SER A 35 -1.56 -7.57 12.73
C SER A 35 -0.04 -7.62 12.91
N GLN A 36 0.67 -8.19 11.94
CA GLN A 36 2.12 -8.27 11.95
C GLN A 36 2.75 -6.87 11.88
N PHE A 37 2.22 -6.02 11.03
CA PHE A 37 2.71 -4.66 10.86
C PHE A 37 2.48 -3.83 12.12
N HIS A 38 1.31 -3.95 12.73
CA HIS A 38 0.99 -3.26 13.97
C HIS A 38 2.00 -3.64 15.07
N ALA A 39 2.27 -4.94 15.22
CA ALA A 39 3.24 -5.43 16.19
C ALA A 39 4.65 -4.91 15.89
N ALA A 40 5.05 -4.89 14.61
CA ALA A 40 6.37 -4.40 14.21
C ALA A 40 6.54 -2.90 14.51
N CYS A 41 5.52 -2.10 14.26
CA CYS A 41 5.54 -0.68 14.59
C CYS A 41 5.70 -0.47 16.09
N HIS A 42 4.97 -1.23 16.89
CA HIS A 42 5.06 -1.14 18.34
C HIS A 42 6.45 -1.50 18.86
N VAL A 43 6.98 -2.63 18.42
CA VAL A 43 8.30 -3.14 18.88
C VAL A 43 9.43 -2.17 18.48
N ARG A 44 9.36 -1.58 17.30
CA ARG A 44 10.42 -0.71 16.78
C ARG A 44 10.23 0.77 17.14
N GLY A 45 9.16 1.12 17.84
CA GLY A 45 8.86 2.50 18.16
C GLY A 45 8.55 3.35 16.94
N ILE A 46 8.02 2.74 15.89
CA ILE A 46 7.63 3.40 14.65
C ILE A 46 6.20 3.94 14.84
N PRO A 47 5.93 5.21 14.47
CA PRO A 47 4.57 5.73 14.57
C PRO A 47 3.62 4.96 13.65
N GLN A 48 2.37 4.82 14.07
CA GLN A 48 1.35 4.18 13.24
C GLN A 48 1.07 5.03 12.00
N PRO A 49 0.61 4.39 10.90
CA PRO A 49 0.25 5.14 9.69
C PRO A 49 -0.79 6.22 9.97
N GLN A 50 -0.57 7.39 9.40
CA GLN A 50 -1.49 8.52 9.51
C GLN A 50 -2.33 8.67 8.25
N ARG A 51 -1.82 8.20 7.13
CA ARG A 51 -2.47 8.32 5.82
C ARG A 51 -2.20 7.07 4.99
N ILE A 52 -3.23 6.65 4.26
CA ILE A 52 -3.13 5.58 3.27
C ILE A 52 -3.50 6.16 1.92
N LEU A 53 -2.62 6.02 0.95
CA LEU A 53 -2.88 6.36 -0.45
C LEU A 53 -2.97 5.05 -1.23
N HIS A 54 -3.98 4.91 -2.08
CA HIS A 54 -4.19 3.67 -2.81
C HIS A 54 -4.55 3.92 -4.27
N SER A 55 -4.20 2.95 -5.12
CA SER A 55 -4.66 2.93 -6.50
C SER A 55 -6.20 2.91 -6.52
N PRO A 56 -6.84 3.52 -7.53
CA PRO A 56 -8.31 3.53 -7.64
C PRO A 56 -8.93 2.20 -8.06
N TRP A 57 -8.14 1.15 -8.36
CA TRP A 57 -8.67 -0.17 -8.68
C TRP A 57 -9.34 -0.81 -7.45
N VAL A 58 -10.37 -1.64 -7.67
CA VAL A 58 -11.17 -2.20 -6.58
C VAL A 58 -10.32 -2.98 -5.57
N ARG A 59 -9.40 -3.83 -6.04
CA ARG A 59 -8.57 -4.64 -5.14
C ARG A 59 -7.66 -3.81 -4.24
N THR A 60 -7.19 -2.67 -4.70
CA THR A 60 -6.40 -1.76 -3.86
C THR A 60 -7.27 -0.93 -2.92
N VAL A 61 -8.47 -0.55 -3.35
CA VAL A 61 -9.44 0.12 -2.47
C VAL A 61 -9.77 -0.80 -1.28
N GLN A 62 -10.08 -2.06 -1.57
CA GLN A 62 -10.45 -3.02 -0.52
C GLN A 62 -9.28 -3.32 0.42
N THR A 63 -8.07 -3.44 -0.10
CA THR A 63 -6.87 -3.61 0.72
C THR A 63 -6.68 -2.41 1.65
N ALA A 64 -6.80 -1.20 1.12
CA ALA A 64 -6.66 0.03 1.90
C ALA A 64 -7.71 0.14 3.00
N GLU A 65 -8.94 -0.27 2.73
CA GLU A 65 -10.01 -0.26 3.73
C GLU A 65 -9.70 -1.18 4.91
N ILE A 66 -9.16 -2.36 4.64
CA ILE A 66 -8.76 -3.31 5.69
C ILE A 66 -7.64 -2.71 6.54
N ILE A 67 -6.65 -2.10 5.91
CA ILE A 67 -5.53 -1.46 6.61
C ILE A 67 -6.05 -0.29 7.47
N ALA A 68 -6.92 0.53 6.91
CA ALA A 68 -7.48 1.68 7.63
C ALA A 68 -8.24 1.25 8.88
N ALA A 69 -9.00 0.17 8.80
CA ALA A 69 -9.73 -0.36 9.96
C ALA A 69 -8.79 -0.82 11.08
N ALA A 70 -7.60 -1.32 10.71
CA ALA A 70 -6.61 -1.78 11.68
C ALA A 70 -5.85 -0.64 12.36
N PHE A 71 -5.77 0.54 11.72
CA PHE A 71 -4.94 1.66 12.18
C PHE A 71 -5.75 2.96 12.36
N SER A 72 -6.96 2.84 12.83
CA SER A 72 -7.79 4.02 13.10
C SER A 72 -7.25 4.85 14.28
N PRO A 73 -7.26 6.20 14.21
CA PRO A 73 -7.70 7.01 13.07
C PRO A 73 -6.61 7.13 12.00
N CYS A 74 -7.04 7.01 10.73
CA CYS A 74 -6.13 7.07 9.59
C CYS A 74 -6.93 7.61 8.40
N THR A 75 -6.36 8.56 7.65
CA THR A 75 -7.04 9.09 6.46
C THR A 75 -6.73 8.21 5.25
N VAL A 76 -7.71 8.02 4.38
CA VAL A 76 -7.60 7.17 3.19
C VAL A 76 -7.98 7.98 1.96
N ALA A 77 -7.17 7.92 0.92
CA ALA A 77 -7.46 8.62 -0.32
C ALA A 77 -6.96 7.84 -1.54
N ALA A 78 -7.72 7.91 -2.63
CA ALA A 78 -7.29 7.38 -3.90
C ALA A 78 -6.20 8.27 -4.49
N GLU A 79 -5.20 7.64 -5.12
CA GLU A 79 -4.11 8.32 -5.78
C GLU A 79 -3.87 7.70 -7.16
N GLN A 80 -4.13 8.46 -8.22
CA GLN A 80 -4.00 7.98 -9.60
C GLN A 80 -2.57 7.50 -9.92
N ALA A 81 -1.58 8.14 -9.34
CA ALA A 81 -0.18 7.77 -9.57
C ALA A 81 0.15 6.34 -9.15
N LEU A 82 -0.74 5.68 -8.41
CA LEU A 82 -0.52 4.30 -7.94
C LEU A 82 -1.20 3.24 -8.81
N HIS A 83 -1.79 3.61 -9.97
CA HIS A 83 -2.43 2.65 -10.87
C HIS A 83 -1.40 1.71 -11.51
N PRO A 84 -1.83 0.53 -12.05
CA PRO A 84 -0.88 -0.48 -12.51
C PRO A 84 0.09 -0.04 -13.61
N GLY A 85 -0.31 0.90 -14.45
CA GLY A 85 0.52 1.39 -15.56
C GLY A 85 1.35 2.63 -15.23
N SER A 86 1.41 3.03 -13.97
CA SER A 86 2.13 4.24 -13.56
C SER A 86 3.63 4.02 -13.45
N GLU A 87 4.36 5.10 -13.19
CA GLU A 87 5.82 5.09 -13.05
C GLU A 87 6.23 5.80 -11.76
N VAL A 88 7.44 5.48 -11.31
CA VAL A 88 7.97 5.96 -10.03
C VAL A 88 8.01 7.48 -9.95
N ALA A 89 8.34 8.17 -11.04
CA ALA A 89 8.39 9.64 -11.05
C ALA A 89 7.04 10.26 -10.67
N ALA A 90 5.94 9.68 -11.16
CA ALA A 90 4.60 10.14 -10.81
C ALA A 90 4.27 9.88 -9.34
N VAL A 91 4.69 8.75 -8.81
CA VAL A 91 4.51 8.39 -7.40
C VAL A 91 5.30 9.37 -6.51
N ASP A 92 6.54 9.64 -6.86
CA ASP A 92 7.39 10.55 -6.08
C ASP A 92 6.79 11.96 -6.03
N ALA A 93 6.29 12.45 -7.15
CA ALA A 93 5.61 13.75 -7.21
C ALA A 93 4.34 13.77 -6.34
N ALA A 94 3.56 12.69 -6.35
CA ALA A 94 2.35 12.57 -5.55
C ALA A 94 2.66 12.58 -4.05
N ILE A 95 3.71 11.87 -3.64
CA ILE A 95 4.15 11.85 -2.24
C ILE A 95 4.56 13.25 -1.79
N GLY A 96 5.31 13.96 -2.63
CA GLY A 96 5.73 15.34 -2.34
C GLY A 96 4.55 16.27 -2.10
N ALA A 97 3.43 16.05 -2.80
CA ALA A 97 2.23 16.86 -2.63
C ALA A 97 1.52 16.63 -1.29
N HIS A 98 1.78 15.53 -0.61
CA HIS A 98 1.18 15.22 0.69
C HIS A 98 1.99 15.77 1.87
N GLY A 99 3.13 16.38 1.61
CA GLY A 99 3.83 17.24 2.57
C GLY A 99 4.44 16.50 3.76
N THR A 100 4.03 16.88 4.96
CA THR A 100 4.72 16.57 6.20
C THR A 100 4.15 15.40 6.98
N GLN A 101 3.40 14.50 6.34
CA GLN A 101 2.88 13.32 7.03
C GLN A 101 4.05 12.46 7.56
N GLU A 102 3.94 12.02 8.81
CA GLU A 102 5.00 11.26 9.46
C GLU A 102 5.12 9.84 8.91
N HIS A 103 3.98 9.19 8.65
CA HIS A 103 3.95 7.82 8.14
C HIS A 103 2.82 7.66 7.12
N ILE A 104 3.17 7.34 5.89
CA ILE A 104 2.24 7.13 4.79
C ILE A 104 2.36 5.69 4.29
N VAL A 105 1.23 5.02 4.11
CA VAL A 105 1.16 3.70 3.44
C VAL A 105 0.73 3.91 2.00
N LEU A 106 1.45 3.30 1.07
CA LEU A 106 1.09 3.29 -0.35
C LEU A 106 0.61 1.89 -0.71
N VAL A 107 -0.62 1.78 -1.21
CA VAL A 107 -1.20 0.50 -1.66
C VAL A 107 -1.27 0.50 -3.17
N SER A 108 -0.53 -0.40 -3.79
CA SER A 108 -0.40 -0.43 -5.24
C SER A 108 -0.28 -1.86 -5.79
N HIS A 109 0.26 -1.97 -6.98
CA HIS A 109 0.33 -3.19 -7.79
C HIS A 109 1.78 -3.49 -8.19
N GLN A 110 2.10 -4.77 -8.43
CA GLN A 110 3.32 -5.11 -9.12
C GLN A 110 3.16 -4.84 -10.63
N PRO A 111 4.21 -4.44 -11.34
CA PRO A 111 5.61 -4.29 -10.88
C PRO A 111 5.92 -2.94 -10.22
N LEU A 112 4.97 -2.03 -10.16
CA LEU A 112 5.21 -0.68 -9.63
C LEU A 112 5.70 -0.71 -8.16
N VAL A 113 5.13 -1.59 -7.34
CA VAL A 113 5.54 -1.72 -5.92
C VAL A 113 7.04 -1.99 -5.81
N SER A 114 7.56 -2.93 -6.59
CA SER A 114 9.00 -3.23 -6.59
C SER A 114 9.83 -2.04 -7.08
N ALA A 115 9.35 -1.34 -8.10
CA ALA A 115 10.06 -0.18 -8.64
C ALA A 115 10.12 0.97 -7.62
N ILE A 116 9.05 1.18 -6.86
CA ILE A 116 9.02 2.19 -5.79
C ILE A 116 10.05 1.84 -4.71
N VAL A 117 10.05 0.60 -4.27
CA VAL A 117 11.00 0.14 -3.24
C VAL A 117 12.44 0.33 -3.72
N ASP A 118 12.76 -0.09 -4.94
CA ASP A 118 14.09 0.07 -5.52
C ASP A 118 14.51 1.54 -5.57
N HIS A 119 13.60 2.41 -5.94
CA HIS A 119 13.88 3.85 -6.03
C HIS A 119 14.29 4.42 -4.67
N TYR A 120 13.55 4.11 -3.61
CA TYR A 120 13.81 4.67 -2.29
C TYR A 120 14.95 3.97 -1.54
N LEU A 121 15.28 2.74 -1.92
CA LEU A 121 16.43 2.02 -1.36
C LEU A 121 17.71 2.16 -2.20
N GLY A 122 17.66 2.94 -3.27
CA GLY A 122 18.81 3.09 -4.17
C GLY A 122 19.16 1.83 -4.94
N GLY A 123 18.19 0.94 -5.18
CA GLY A 123 18.42 -0.30 -5.93
C GLY A 123 19.14 -1.40 -5.17
N VAL A 124 19.19 -1.31 -3.84
CA VAL A 124 19.92 -2.27 -3.00
C VAL A 124 18.97 -3.36 -2.50
N GLY A 125 19.21 -4.59 -2.93
CA GLY A 125 18.58 -5.79 -2.40
C GLY A 125 17.10 -5.97 -2.76
N SER A 126 16.54 -7.11 -2.36
CA SER A 126 15.12 -7.40 -2.48
C SER A 126 14.46 -7.28 -1.12
N VAL A 127 13.23 -6.79 -1.11
CA VAL A 127 12.45 -6.63 0.11
C VAL A 127 11.23 -7.54 0.04
N PRO A 128 10.94 -8.34 1.07
CA PRO A 128 9.73 -9.15 1.06
C PRO A 128 8.50 -8.26 1.18
N PHE A 129 7.45 -8.60 0.42
CA PHE A 129 6.19 -7.87 0.43
C PHE A 129 5.15 -8.64 1.21
N LEU A 130 4.33 -7.88 1.95
CA LEU A 130 3.13 -8.40 2.57
C LEU A 130 2.00 -8.34 1.54
N THR A 131 1.36 -9.44 1.32
CA THR A 131 0.23 -9.53 0.38
C THR A 131 -0.99 -10.09 1.07
#